data_5420d087103ebade8de4585aa6c1919e
#
_entry.id   5420d087103ebade8de4585aa6c1919e
#
_cell.length_a   1.000
_cell.length_b   1.000
_cell.length_c   1.000
_cell.angle_alpha   90.00
_cell.angle_beta   90.00
_cell.angle_gamma   90.00
#
_symmetry.space_group_name_H-M   'P 1'
#
loop_
_entity.id
_entity.type
_entity.pdbx_description
1 polymer ?
#
loop_
_entity_poly.entity_id
_entity_poly.type
_entity_poly.pdbx_seq_one_letter_code
_entity_poly.pdbx_strand_id
1 'polypeptide(L)' 'MTNMKNKVNSELDSLENIKTLQVEAIKALQASRMKSDEKEMWFAMLPYMDESQLKRFIDLLQKENKEVVDLYFSFLKE' A
#
# COMPACT_ATOMS: atom_id res chain seq x y z
N MET A 1 12.89 30.75 -8.83
CA MET A 1 13.52 30.22 -7.61
C MET A 1 12.60 29.31 -6.83
N THR A 2 11.41 29.76 -6.54
CA THR A 2 10.42 28.96 -5.82
C THR A 2 10.04 27.66 -6.55
N ASN A 3 10.03 27.67 -7.90
CA ASN A 3 9.62 26.53 -8.69
C ASN A 3 10.55 25.33 -8.54
N MET A 4 11.86 25.56 -8.50
CA MET A 4 12.82 24.47 -8.32
C MET A 4 12.71 23.86 -6.92
N LYS A 5 12.54 24.70 -5.93
CA LYS A 5 12.39 24.27 -4.55
C LYS A 5 11.10 23.46 -4.36
N ASN A 6 10.01 23.91 -4.99
CA ASN A 6 8.74 23.22 -4.94
C ASN A 6 8.80 21.85 -5.63
N LYS A 7 9.54 21.76 -6.74
CA LYS A 7 9.70 20.50 -7.46
C LYS A 7 10.43 19.46 -6.61
N VAL A 8 11.49 19.87 -5.95
CA VAL A 8 12.24 18.99 -5.05
C VAL A 8 11.37 18.56 -3.88
N ASN A 9 10.61 19.50 -3.31
CA ASN A 9 9.70 19.18 -2.20
C ASN A 9 8.60 18.21 -2.63
N SER A 10 8.11 18.33 -3.85
CA SER A 10 7.09 17.39 -4.38
C SER A 10 7.62 15.98 -4.45
N GLU A 11 8.87 15.80 -4.89
CA GLU A 11 9.49 14.47 -4.96
C GLU A 11 9.67 13.88 -3.57
N LEU A 12 10.14 14.70 -2.62
CA LEU A 12 10.28 14.27 -1.24
C LEU A 12 8.94 13.92 -0.60
N ASP A 13 7.93 14.74 -0.87
CA ASP A 13 6.58 14.50 -0.35
C ASP A 13 6.01 13.18 -0.88
N SER A 14 6.24 12.88 -2.16
CA SER A 14 5.80 11.62 -2.75
C SER A 14 6.47 10.41 -2.08
N LEU A 15 7.76 10.50 -1.82
CA LEU A 15 8.50 9.44 -1.13
C LEU A 15 8.02 9.26 0.29
N GLU A 16 7.77 10.36 1.01
CA GLU A 16 7.25 10.31 2.37
C GLU A 16 5.84 9.73 2.39
N ASN A 17 5.00 10.08 1.41
CA ASN A 17 3.66 9.55 1.30
C ASN A 17 3.68 8.04 1.09
N ILE A 18 4.57 7.54 0.23
CA ILE A 18 4.70 6.10 0.00
C ILE A 18 5.12 5.39 1.28
N LYS A 19 6.09 5.93 2.00
CA LYS A 19 6.54 5.34 3.27
C LYS A 19 5.41 5.32 4.30
N THR A 20 4.68 6.41 4.41
CA THR A 20 3.55 6.50 5.34
C THR A 20 2.48 5.47 4.97
N LEU A 21 2.17 5.35 3.69
CA LEU A 21 1.20 4.38 3.21
C LEU A 21 1.66 2.94 3.45
N GLN A 22 2.95 2.65 3.29
CA GLN A 22 3.49 1.33 3.59
C GLN A 22 3.30 0.99 5.06
N VAL A 23 3.58 1.92 5.95
CA VAL A 23 3.38 1.72 7.40
C VAL A 23 1.91 1.49 7.71
N GLU A 24 1.03 2.29 7.13
CA GLU A 24 -0.42 2.13 7.31
C GLU A 24 -0.90 0.78 6.78
N ALA A 25 -0.39 0.37 5.63
CA ALA A 25 -0.73 -0.93 5.04
C ALA A 25 -0.27 -2.08 5.93
N ILE A 26 0.93 -1.98 6.50
CA ILE A 26 1.45 -2.99 7.42
C ILE A 26 0.55 -3.09 8.66
N LYS A 27 0.19 -1.96 9.24
CA LYS A 27 -0.68 -1.94 10.41
C LYS A 27 -2.06 -2.51 10.11
N ALA A 28 -2.64 -2.12 8.98
CA ALA A 28 -3.94 -2.63 8.56
C ALA A 28 -3.89 -4.13 8.30
N LEU A 29 -2.82 -4.60 7.69
CA LEU A 29 -2.62 -6.01 7.40
C LEU A 29 -2.47 -6.83 8.68
N GLN A 30 -1.69 -6.33 9.64
CA GLN A 30 -1.51 -6.99 10.94
C GLN A 30 -2.83 -7.08 11.71
N ALA A 31 -3.67 -6.07 11.60
CA ALA A 31 -4.97 -6.02 12.25
C ALA A 31 -6.04 -6.81 11.50
N SER A 32 -5.77 -7.24 10.28
CA SER A 32 -6.74 -7.95 9.46
C SER A 32 -6.93 -9.39 9.94
N ARG A 33 -8.02 -10.02 9.48
CA ARG A 33 -8.34 -11.40 9.80
C ARG A 33 -7.75 -12.40 8.82
N MET A 34 -6.85 -11.95 7.95
CA MET A 34 -6.21 -12.84 7.00
C MET A 34 -5.34 -13.87 7.70
N LYS A 35 -5.16 -15.02 7.06
CA LYS A 35 -4.27 -16.06 7.53
C LYS A 35 -2.82 -15.60 7.43
N SER A 36 -1.94 -16.20 8.23
CA SER A 36 -0.54 -15.82 8.31
C SER A 36 0.17 -15.90 6.97
N ASP A 37 -0.08 -16.93 6.19
CA ASP A 37 0.54 -17.12 4.88
C ASP A 37 0.08 -16.06 3.88
N GLU A 38 -1.19 -15.67 3.93
CA GLU A 38 -1.70 -14.57 3.10
C GLU A 38 -1.05 -13.25 3.49
N LYS A 39 -0.90 -13.00 4.79
CA LYS A 39 -0.22 -11.80 5.29
C LYS A 39 1.22 -11.74 4.81
N GLU A 40 1.93 -12.86 4.87
CA GLU A 40 3.31 -12.95 4.41
C GLU A 40 3.43 -12.59 2.92
N MET A 41 2.51 -13.08 2.11
CA MET A 41 2.48 -12.77 0.68
C MET A 41 2.31 -11.27 0.44
N TRP A 42 1.41 -10.62 1.17
CA TRP A 42 1.20 -9.18 1.07
C TRP A 42 2.41 -8.40 1.57
N PHE A 43 3.03 -8.83 2.68
CA PHE A 43 4.25 -8.18 3.17
C PHE A 43 5.35 -8.21 2.12
N ALA A 44 5.47 -9.30 1.38
CA ALA A 44 6.46 -9.42 0.33
C ALA A 44 6.16 -8.48 -0.85
N MET A 45 4.89 -8.18 -1.10
CA MET A 45 4.47 -7.32 -2.21
C MET A 45 4.53 -5.83 -1.88
N LEU A 46 4.33 -5.46 -0.62
CA LEU A 46 4.21 -4.06 -0.23
C LEU A 46 5.36 -3.17 -0.73
N PRO A 47 6.63 -3.59 -0.68
CA PRO A 47 7.72 -2.74 -1.16
C PRO A 47 7.67 -2.42 -2.65
N TYR A 48 6.95 -3.22 -3.43
CA TYR A 48 6.83 -3.03 -4.88
C TYR A 48 5.58 -2.28 -5.30
N MET A 49 4.72 -1.93 -4.35
CA MET A 49 3.47 -1.25 -4.64
C MET A 49 3.68 0.26 -4.69
N ASP A 50 3.05 0.91 -5.68
CA ASP A 50 3.07 2.35 -5.77
C ASP A 50 2.01 2.99 -4.85
N GLU A 51 1.98 4.32 -4.82
CA GLU A 51 1.06 5.06 -3.96
C GLU A 51 -0.40 4.69 -4.23
N SER A 52 -0.78 4.61 -5.49
CA SER A 52 -2.15 4.28 -5.89
C SER A 52 -2.54 2.88 -5.43
N GLN A 53 -1.65 1.92 -5.63
CA GLN A 53 -1.88 0.54 -5.23
C GLN A 53 -1.98 0.40 -3.71
N LEU A 54 -1.14 1.10 -2.97
CA LEU A 54 -1.16 1.07 -1.51
C LEU A 54 -2.46 1.65 -0.96
N LYS A 55 -2.92 2.76 -1.51
CA LYS A 55 -4.21 3.36 -1.10
C LYS A 55 -5.35 2.40 -1.36
N ARG A 56 -5.35 1.75 -2.50
CA ARG A 56 -6.38 0.77 -2.86
C ARG A 56 -6.38 -0.40 -1.90
N PHE A 57 -5.20 -0.92 -1.60
CA PHE A 57 -5.04 -2.05 -0.70
C PHE A 57 -5.56 -1.72 0.70
N ILE A 58 -5.18 -0.57 1.23
CA ILE A 58 -5.64 -0.12 2.55
C ILE A 58 -7.17 -0.01 2.57
N ASP A 59 -7.75 0.60 1.54
CA ASP A 59 -9.20 0.75 1.43
C ASP A 59 -9.90 -0.61 1.42
N LEU A 60 -9.37 -1.56 0.65
CA LEU A 60 -9.94 -2.91 0.59
C LEU A 60 -9.86 -3.63 1.93
N LEU A 61 -8.74 -3.48 2.64
CA LEU A 61 -8.60 -4.07 3.97
C LEU A 61 -9.59 -3.48 4.96
N GLN A 62 -9.83 -2.18 4.89
CA GLN A 62 -10.78 -1.52 5.78
C GLN A 62 -12.22 -1.98 5.54
N LYS A 63 -12.53 -2.36 4.31
CA LYS A 63 -13.85 -2.87 3.96
C LYS A 63 -14.04 -4.35 4.34
N GLU A 64 -12.97 -5.00 4.75
CA GLU A 64 -12.98 -6.41 5.18
C GLU A 64 -13.58 -7.39 4.17
N ASN A 65 -13.51 -7.07 2.89
CA ASN A 65 -14.01 -7.95 1.85
C ASN A 65 -12.88 -8.83 1.31
N LYS A 66 -12.77 -10.02 1.87
CA LYS A 66 -11.69 -10.95 1.53
C LYS A 66 -11.70 -11.34 0.06
N GLU A 67 -12.85 -11.52 -0.54
CA GLU A 67 -12.96 -11.90 -1.95
C GLU A 67 -12.37 -10.83 -2.87
N VAL A 68 -12.66 -9.58 -2.57
CA VAL A 68 -12.12 -8.45 -3.35
C VAL A 68 -10.62 -8.32 -3.14
N VAL A 69 -10.14 -8.52 -1.92
CA VAL A 69 -8.70 -8.48 -1.62
C VAL A 69 -7.98 -9.58 -2.38
N ASP A 70 -8.53 -10.79 -2.40
CA ASP A 70 -7.95 -11.91 -3.14
C ASP A 70 -7.91 -11.65 -4.64
N LEU A 71 -8.96 -11.06 -5.20
CA LEU A 71 -9.01 -10.66 -6.60
C LEU A 71 -7.93 -9.61 -6.90
N TYR A 72 -7.78 -8.65 -6.02
CA TYR A 72 -6.77 -7.61 -6.18
C TYR A 72 -5.36 -8.19 -6.15
N PHE A 73 -5.12 -9.12 -5.24
CA PHE A 73 -3.85 -9.82 -5.18
C PHE A 73 -3.54 -10.54 -6.48
N SER A 74 -4.52 -11.27 -7.02
CA SER A 74 -4.37 -11.99 -8.29
C SER A 74 -4.05 -11.02 -9.43
N PHE A 75 -4.69 -9.86 -9.43
CA PHE A 75 -4.46 -8.82 -10.42
C PHE A 75 -3.02 -8.28 -10.35
N LEU A 76 -2.54 -8.00 -9.14
CA LEU A 76 -1.19 -7.49 -8.95
C LEU A 76 -0.11 -8.52 -9.31
N LYS A 77 -0.43 -9.79 -9.09
CA LYS A 77 0.50 -10.89 -9.34
C LYS A 77 0.81 -11.07 -10.83
N GLU A 78 -0.10 -10.67 -11.70
CA GLU A 78 0.10 -10.72 -13.15
C GLU A 78 0.95 -9.53 -13.61
#